data_09faf1f22971a2a72ebcde0e19038442
#
_entry.id   09faf1f22971a2a72ebcde0e19038442
#
_cell.length_a   1.000
_cell.length_b   1.000
_cell.length_c   1.000
_cell.angle_alpha   90.00
_cell.angle_beta   90.00
_cell.angle_gamma   90.00
#
_symmetry.space_group_name_H-M   'P 1'
#
loop_
_entity.id
_entity.type
_entity.pdbx_description
1 polymer ?
#
loop_
_entity_poly.entity_id
_entity_poly.type
_entity_poly.pdbx_seq_one_letter_code
_entity_poly.pdbx_strand_id
1 'polypeptide(L)'
;MPRPRLQRRDERSRKSTARQRQRADTPIAGTARSALLWISLGLIAANVVIYAAVGRYGLIKYDDARYVADNAIVAAGLTWRGVVWAFTAGYASNWHPLTWLSHMLDVQLYGMHFGGHHLTNVVLHIANTLLLFGVFQRMTGATGRSGFVAALFAVHPLHVESVAWVAERKDVLSGLFWMLTLWTYVSYVRQPRWNRYVLVALCFVLGLLAKPMVVTLPFVLLLLDYWPLGRMTPDLGAGPDRAGVTPSSLQLRVALPLLREKLPLLALALASSVVTFVVQRQGGAVGGFDEYSFVHRVENALTSYVGYVWKMVWPARLGLFYPFPTSFAAWQVITAAVILIGASIVALRAARRHPYLLVGWLWYLGTLVPVIGLVQVGDQAMADRYTYIPLVGLFLIVAWGVPALVAGWLVCQRALEGLQRTALVTAAGVVIAALIVAARSQVRYWRDPIAMWQHTLQVTGENAFARNSLASFLIEAGRTAEAVPHLVEAVRIDPRFAGAHNNLGAALIQQGNGSEAIAHFAAAARLRPQYADAHYNLAMALARQGRLDHAIQELVEAVRLRPDQPMWHYRLARLYQENGNTELAVQHLERTLTLAPNDQAARRALQEMKSGGPQ
;
A
#
# COMPACT_ATOMS: atom_id res chain seq x y z
N MET A 1 -29.95 -30.32 71.88
CA MET A 1 -29.07 -29.46 71.02
C MET A 1 -27.94 -30.28 70.50
N PRO A 2 -27.82 -30.48 69.21
CA PRO A 2 -26.48 -30.60 68.57
C PRO A 2 -26.44 -29.99 67.17
N ARG A 3 -25.81 -28.82 67.01
CA ARG A 3 -25.43 -28.31 65.72
C ARG A 3 -24.04 -27.65 65.82
N PRO A 4 -22.91 -28.39 65.65
CA PRO A 4 -21.67 -27.82 65.10
C PRO A 4 -20.89 -28.68 64.12
N ARG A 5 -21.36 -29.90 63.72
CA ARG A 5 -20.54 -30.77 62.85
C ARG A 5 -20.67 -30.50 61.31
N LEU A 6 -21.78 -29.94 60.84
CA LEU A 6 -22.04 -29.69 59.44
C LEU A 6 -21.29 -28.45 58.90
N GLN A 7 -21.16 -27.37 59.68
CA GLN A 7 -20.46 -26.17 59.25
C GLN A 7 -18.95 -26.36 59.07
N ARG A 8 -18.29 -27.22 59.85
CA ARG A 8 -16.85 -27.51 59.70
C ARG A 8 -16.55 -28.37 58.48
N ARG A 9 -17.47 -29.12 57.94
CA ARG A 9 -17.31 -29.94 56.74
C ARG A 9 -17.35 -29.06 55.46
N ASP A 10 -18.24 -28.07 55.44
CA ASP A 10 -18.37 -27.12 54.33
C ASP A 10 -17.18 -26.16 54.22
N GLU A 11 -16.64 -25.70 55.35
CA GLU A 11 -15.43 -24.84 55.31
C GLU A 11 -14.18 -25.61 54.86
N ARG A 12 -14.04 -26.89 55.23
CA ARG A 12 -12.93 -27.73 54.73
C ARG A 12 -13.07 -28.02 53.24
N SER A 13 -14.28 -28.25 52.73
CA SER A 13 -14.55 -28.43 51.31
C SER A 13 -14.23 -27.16 50.51
N ARG A 14 -14.68 -25.98 51.00
CA ARG A 14 -14.39 -24.69 50.37
C ARG A 14 -12.89 -24.33 50.36
N LYS A 15 -12.16 -24.62 51.45
CA LYS A 15 -10.70 -24.42 51.53
C LYS A 15 -9.92 -25.42 50.66
N SER A 16 -10.41 -26.65 50.50
CA SER A 16 -9.84 -27.65 49.59
C SER A 16 -10.01 -27.24 48.13
N THR A 17 -11.20 -26.79 47.74
CA THR A 17 -11.52 -26.34 46.38
C THR A 17 -10.76 -25.04 46.03
N ALA A 18 -10.58 -24.13 46.98
CA ALA A 18 -9.79 -22.91 46.80
C ALA A 18 -8.29 -23.20 46.65
N ARG A 19 -7.76 -24.17 47.44
CA ARG A 19 -6.36 -24.62 47.30
C ARG A 19 -6.12 -25.43 46.02
N GLN A 20 -7.09 -26.20 45.53
CA GLN A 20 -6.99 -26.87 44.23
C GLN A 20 -7.04 -25.85 43.08
N ARG A 21 -7.86 -24.81 43.16
CA ARG A 21 -7.84 -23.71 42.17
C ARG A 21 -6.53 -22.93 42.20
N GLN A 22 -5.95 -22.62 43.36
CA GLN A 22 -4.65 -21.96 43.48
C GLN A 22 -3.45 -22.81 43.01
N ARG A 23 -3.51 -24.14 43.09
CA ARG A 23 -2.46 -25.03 42.55
C ARG A 23 -2.56 -25.26 41.05
N ALA A 24 -3.72 -25.05 40.42
CA ALA A 24 -3.90 -25.14 38.99
C ALA A 24 -3.36 -23.90 38.23
N ASP A 25 -3.21 -22.76 38.92
CA ASP A 25 -2.90 -21.49 38.26
C ASP A 25 -1.39 -21.14 38.25
N THR A 26 -0.51 -21.85 38.99
CA THR A 26 0.87 -21.39 39.19
C THR A 26 1.93 -21.99 38.25
N PRO A 27 1.84 -23.17 37.65
CA PRO A 27 2.81 -23.65 36.65
C PRO A 27 2.52 -23.18 35.22
N ILE A 28 1.25 -22.86 34.89
CA ILE A 28 0.81 -22.55 33.52
C ILE A 28 1.21 -21.11 33.11
N ALA A 29 1.32 -20.19 34.04
CA ALA A 29 1.64 -18.78 33.77
C ALA A 29 3.11 -18.57 33.29
N GLY A 30 4.03 -19.38 33.76
CA GLY A 30 5.45 -19.29 33.37
C GLY A 30 5.69 -19.79 31.94
N THR A 31 5.13 -20.94 31.59
CA THR A 31 5.27 -21.54 30.25
C THR A 31 4.53 -20.72 29.17
N ALA A 32 3.39 -20.13 29.52
CA ALA A 32 2.67 -19.24 28.58
C ALA A 32 3.45 -17.95 28.29
N ARG A 33 4.09 -17.34 29.28
CA ARG A 33 4.91 -16.14 29.11
C ARG A 33 6.16 -16.43 28.28
N SER A 34 6.84 -17.55 28.53
CA SER A 34 8.00 -17.95 27.74
C SER A 34 7.64 -18.22 26.27
N ALA A 35 6.49 -18.84 25.98
CA ALA A 35 6.03 -19.06 24.61
C ALA A 35 5.76 -17.74 23.88
N LEU A 36 5.13 -16.75 24.53
CA LEU A 36 4.92 -15.42 23.95
C LEU A 36 6.26 -14.75 23.60
N LEU A 37 7.23 -14.82 24.50
CA LEU A 37 8.56 -14.25 24.29
C LEU A 37 9.27 -14.90 23.10
N TRP A 38 9.33 -16.24 23.06
CA TRP A 38 10.03 -16.96 21.99
C TRP A 38 9.38 -16.75 20.62
N ILE A 39 8.06 -16.72 20.54
CA ILE A 39 7.34 -16.38 19.30
C ILE A 39 7.68 -14.95 18.87
N SER A 40 7.65 -13.98 19.78
CA SER A 40 7.99 -12.59 19.46
C SER A 40 9.42 -12.44 18.96
N LEU A 41 10.39 -13.08 19.61
CA LEU A 41 11.78 -13.08 19.18
C LEU A 41 11.95 -13.75 17.80
N GLY A 42 11.26 -14.87 17.55
CA GLY A 42 11.25 -15.54 16.25
C GLY A 42 10.69 -14.67 15.14
N LEU A 43 9.60 -13.93 15.41
CA LEU A 43 9.01 -12.98 14.46
C LEU A 43 9.96 -11.82 14.14
N ILE A 44 10.64 -11.26 15.13
CA ILE A 44 11.66 -10.21 14.93
C ILE A 44 12.81 -10.77 14.09
N ALA A 45 13.35 -11.95 14.48
CA ALA A 45 14.45 -12.58 13.77
C ALA A 45 14.12 -12.87 12.29
N ALA A 46 12.90 -13.37 12.00
CA ALA A 46 12.45 -13.62 10.64
C ALA A 46 12.44 -12.35 9.80
N ASN A 47 11.91 -11.24 10.33
CA ASN A 47 11.93 -9.93 9.66
C ASN A 47 13.37 -9.44 9.40
N VAL A 48 14.24 -9.53 10.41
CA VAL A 48 15.65 -9.12 10.27
C VAL A 48 16.35 -9.95 9.19
N VAL A 49 16.15 -11.28 9.17
CA VAL A 49 16.73 -12.18 8.15
C VAL A 49 16.29 -11.78 6.73
N ILE A 50 15.03 -11.40 6.54
CA ILE A 50 14.49 -11.02 5.23
C ILE A 50 15.02 -9.64 4.81
N TYR A 51 14.91 -8.64 5.68
CA TYR A 51 15.03 -7.23 5.34
C TYR A 51 16.37 -6.58 5.75
N ALA A 52 17.30 -7.26 6.42
CA ALA A 52 18.56 -6.64 6.90
C ALA A 52 19.37 -5.95 5.77
N ALA A 53 19.26 -6.45 4.53
CA ALA A 53 20.00 -5.89 3.40
C ALA A 53 19.50 -4.51 2.95
N VAL A 54 18.22 -4.16 3.21
CA VAL A 54 17.63 -2.91 2.68
C VAL A 54 18.27 -1.65 3.27
N GLY A 55 18.89 -1.75 4.46
CA GLY A 55 19.66 -0.66 5.06
C GLY A 55 20.87 -0.20 4.23
N ARG A 56 21.22 -0.93 3.15
CA ARG A 56 22.30 -0.59 2.22
C ARG A 56 21.76 -0.18 0.84
N TYR A 57 20.43 -0.12 0.66
CA TYR A 57 19.81 0.19 -0.62
C TYR A 57 19.68 1.71 -0.79
N GLY A 58 19.78 2.14 -2.03
CA GLY A 58 19.44 3.50 -2.44
C GLY A 58 17.95 3.67 -2.70
N LEU A 59 17.55 4.87 -3.13
CA LEU A 59 16.19 5.09 -3.60
C LEU A 59 15.95 4.36 -4.91
N ILE A 60 14.76 3.79 -5.04
CA ILE A 60 14.19 3.44 -6.33
C ILE A 60 13.55 4.72 -6.86
N LYS A 61 14.22 5.37 -7.81
CA LYS A 61 13.86 6.71 -8.31
C LYS A 61 12.45 6.83 -8.90
N TYR A 62 11.65 5.78 -8.92
CA TYR A 62 10.30 5.78 -9.47
C TYR A 62 9.39 6.81 -8.75
N ASP A 63 8.99 6.52 -7.51
CA ASP A 63 8.24 7.46 -6.67
C ASP A 63 9.09 8.05 -5.54
N ASP A 64 10.15 7.35 -5.11
CA ASP A 64 10.96 7.74 -3.97
C ASP A 64 11.62 9.12 -4.17
N ALA A 65 12.08 9.40 -5.41
CA ALA A 65 12.65 10.70 -5.74
C ALA A 65 11.61 11.80 -5.53
N ARG A 66 10.42 11.63 -6.09
CA ARG A 66 9.31 12.58 -5.97
C ARG A 66 8.83 12.73 -4.51
N TYR A 67 8.87 11.65 -3.72
CA TYR A 67 8.42 11.68 -2.33
C TYR A 67 9.46 12.32 -1.40
N VAL A 68 10.75 12.09 -1.63
CA VAL A 68 11.81 12.49 -0.68
C VAL A 68 12.86 13.38 -1.35
N ALA A 69 13.59 12.89 -2.37
CA ALA A 69 14.78 13.55 -2.88
C ALA A 69 14.49 14.87 -3.62
N ASP A 70 13.47 14.87 -4.50
CA ASP A 70 13.10 16.02 -5.32
C ASP A 70 12.03 16.90 -4.65
N ASN A 71 11.56 16.53 -3.47
CA ASN A 71 10.61 17.32 -2.71
C ASN A 71 11.35 18.23 -1.71
N ALA A 72 11.59 19.46 -2.11
CA ALA A 72 12.32 20.45 -1.30
C ALA A 72 11.72 20.68 0.09
N ILE A 73 10.40 20.49 0.26
CA ILE A 73 9.74 20.65 1.56
C ILE A 73 10.07 19.45 2.47
N VAL A 74 10.01 18.22 1.93
CA VAL A 74 10.36 17.00 2.67
C VAL A 74 11.85 16.95 2.95
N ALA A 75 12.69 17.30 1.96
CA ALA A 75 14.14 17.34 2.07
C ALA A 75 14.66 18.36 3.11
N ALA A 76 13.85 19.37 3.46
CA ALA A 76 14.16 20.32 4.54
C ALA A 76 13.97 19.75 5.96
N GLY A 77 13.46 18.52 6.09
CA GLY A 77 13.15 17.91 7.39
C GLY A 77 11.89 18.48 8.04
N LEU A 78 11.72 18.22 9.35
CA LEU A 78 10.59 18.71 10.13
C LEU A 78 10.71 20.22 10.39
N THR A 79 9.94 21.00 9.66
CA THR A 79 9.79 22.45 9.82
C THR A 79 8.32 22.80 10.00
N TRP A 80 8.01 23.95 10.64
CA TRP A 80 6.61 24.40 10.74
C TRP A 80 5.96 24.57 9.37
N ARG A 81 6.69 25.11 8.39
CA ARG A 81 6.23 25.21 7.00
C ARG A 81 5.92 23.83 6.41
N GLY A 82 6.75 22.82 6.68
CA GLY A 82 6.54 21.44 6.28
C GLY A 82 5.30 20.82 6.92
N VAL A 83 5.05 21.07 8.20
CA VAL A 83 3.84 20.63 8.89
C VAL A 83 2.59 21.23 8.23
N VAL A 84 2.54 22.54 8.03
CA VAL A 84 1.40 23.21 7.37
C VAL A 84 1.21 22.64 5.95
N TRP A 85 2.28 22.51 5.18
CA TRP A 85 2.24 21.95 3.83
C TRP A 85 1.69 20.51 3.82
N ALA A 86 2.11 19.65 4.75
CA ALA A 86 1.65 18.26 4.82
C ALA A 86 0.12 18.14 4.96
N PHE A 87 -0.52 19.07 5.68
CA PHE A 87 -1.97 19.08 5.87
C PHE A 87 -2.74 19.80 4.77
N THR A 88 -2.10 20.67 4.00
CA THR A 88 -2.78 21.53 3.00
C THR A 88 -2.49 21.11 1.55
N ALA A 89 -1.41 20.37 1.28
CA ALA A 89 -1.01 20.00 -0.07
C ALA A 89 -1.58 18.64 -0.51
N GLY A 90 -2.13 18.62 -1.73
CA GLY A 90 -2.47 17.38 -2.45
C GLY A 90 -1.32 16.91 -3.36
N TYR A 91 -0.10 16.78 -2.83
CA TYR A 91 1.09 16.50 -3.62
C TYR A 91 1.11 15.05 -4.13
N ALA A 92 1.58 14.84 -5.36
CA ALA A 92 1.59 13.54 -6.04
C ALA A 92 0.21 12.86 -6.07
N SER A 93 -0.87 13.65 -6.23
CA SER A 93 -2.27 13.21 -6.21
C SER A 93 -2.68 12.49 -4.91
N ASN A 94 -1.97 12.74 -3.81
CA ASN A 94 -2.21 12.10 -2.52
C ASN A 94 -2.33 13.14 -1.40
N TRP A 95 -3.24 12.86 -0.45
CA TRP A 95 -3.34 13.57 0.80
C TRP A 95 -3.13 12.57 1.96
N HIS A 96 -1.90 12.52 2.45
CA HIS A 96 -1.50 11.66 3.55
C HIS A 96 -0.48 12.37 4.47
N PRO A 97 -0.95 13.37 5.22
CA PRO A 97 -0.09 14.27 5.98
C PRO A 97 0.86 13.56 6.93
N LEU A 98 0.42 12.49 7.59
CA LEU A 98 1.26 11.76 8.54
C LEU A 98 2.41 11.01 7.85
N THR A 99 2.20 10.54 6.62
CA THR A 99 3.25 9.93 5.80
C THR A 99 4.31 10.96 5.42
N TRP A 100 3.90 12.18 5.01
CA TRP A 100 4.83 13.27 4.74
C TRP A 100 5.65 13.62 5.98
N LEU A 101 5.01 13.78 7.15
CA LEU A 101 5.71 14.06 8.41
C LEU A 101 6.67 12.94 8.79
N SER A 102 6.34 11.68 8.52
CA SER A 102 7.22 10.54 8.74
C SER A 102 8.47 10.58 7.85
N HIS A 103 8.35 10.97 6.57
CA HIS A 103 9.52 11.17 5.71
C HIS A 103 10.37 12.37 6.13
N MET A 104 9.75 13.50 6.53
CA MET A 104 10.47 14.65 7.09
C MET A 104 11.23 14.28 8.36
N LEU A 105 10.64 13.42 9.21
CA LEU A 105 11.33 12.91 10.40
C LEU A 105 12.53 12.04 10.02
N ASP A 106 12.41 11.17 9.02
CA ASP A 106 13.53 10.37 8.55
C ASP A 106 14.66 11.25 7.99
N VAL A 107 14.32 12.31 7.23
CA VAL A 107 15.32 13.31 6.77
C VAL A 107 16.00 13.99 7.97
N GLN A 108 15.26 14.33 9.02
CA GLN A 108 15.82 14.92 10.24
C GLN A 108 16.79 13.98 10.96
N LEU A 109 16.51 12.66 10.94
CA LEU A 109 17.29 11.65 11.66
C LEU A 109 18.48 11.14 10.85
N TYR A 110 18.30 10.94 9.55
CA TYR A 110 19.25 10.24 8.69
C TYR A 110 19.79 11.12 7.54
N GLY A 111 19.27 12.35 7.37
CA GLY A 111 19.53 13.13 6.17
C GLY A 111 19.06 12.40 4.92
N MET A 112 19.86 12.44 3.88
CA MET A 112 19.62 11.74 2.61
C MET A 112 20.31 10.36 2.56
N HIS A 113 20.60 9.76 3.72
CA HIS A 113 21.06 8.36 3.81
C HIS A 113 19.87 7.40 3.74
N PHE A 114 19.51 7.01 2.53
CA PHE A 114 18.27 6.28 2.25
C PHE A 114 18.17 4.91 2.93
N GLY A 115 19.29 4.28 3.29
CA GLY A 115 19.29 3.08 4.12
C GLY A 115 18.51 3.25 5.44
N GLY A 116 18.57 4.43 6.07
CA GLY A 116 17.79 4.77 7.26
C GLY A 116 16.29 4.80 6.99
N HIS A 117 15.87 5.38 5.85
CA HIS A 117 14.47 5.42 5.43
C HIS A 117 13.89 4.01 5.20
N HIS A 118 14.66 3.11 4.59
CA HIS A 118 14.26 1.70 4.46
C HIS A 118 14.14 1.02 5.82
N LEU A 119 15.10 1.23 6.73
CA LEU A 119 15.07 0.64 8.07
C LEU A 119 13.87 1.10 8.89
N THR A 120 13.42 2.34 8.73
CA THR A 120 12.17 2.80 9.38
C THR A 120 10.96 1.97 8.92
N ASN A 121 10.84 1.64 7.62
CA ASN A 121 9.78 0.75 7.13
C ASN A 121 9.87 -0.64 7.77
N VAL A 122 11.07 -1.20 7.91
CA VAL A 122 11.29 -2.52 8.54
C VAL A 122 10.89 -2.48 10.02
N VAL A 123 11.26 -1.45 10.76
CA VAL A 123 10.88 -1.27 12.17
C VAL A 123 9.36 -1.18 12.32
N LEU A 124 8.69 -0.41 11.45
CA LEU A 124 7.23 -0.32 11.43
C LEU A 124 6.58 -1.68 11.10
N HIS A 125 7.14 -2.44 10.16
CA HIS A 125 6.63 -3.78 9.82
C HIS A 125 6.83 -4.79 10.96
N ILE A 126 7.95 -4.75 11.67
CA ILE A 126 8.17 -5.54 12.90
C ILE A 126 7.13 -5.17 13.95
N ALA A 127 6.90 -3.88 14.19
CA ALA A 127 5.88 -3.41 15.13
C ALA A 127 4.48 -3.90 14.73
N ASN A 128 4.11 -3.83 13.45
CA ASN A 128 2.86 -4.35 12.91
C ASN A 128 2.70 -5.86 13.17
N THR A 129 3.76 -6.62 12.91
CA THR A 129 3.80 -8.07 13.13
C THR A 129 3.57 -8.42 14.60
N LEU A 130 4.26 -7.74 15.51
CA LEU A 130 4.12 -7.98 16.96
C LEU A 130 2.75 -7.54 17.50
N LEU A 131 2.24 -6.41 17.03
CA LEU A 131 0.89 -5.96 17.37
C LEU A 131 -0.18 -6.92 16.85
N LEU A 132 -0.06 -7.40 15.61
CA LEU A 132 -0.96 -8.40 15.02
C LEU A 132 -0.99 -9.67 15.89
N PHE A 133 0.19 -10.20 16.26
CA PHE A 133 0.31 -11.33 17.18
C PHE A 133 -0.40 -11.07 18.50
N GLY A 134 -0.08 -9.94 19.13
CA GLY A 134 -0.66 -9.59 20.44
C GLY A 134 -2.16 -9.36 20.38
N VAL A 135 -2.70 -8.71 19.34
CA VAL A 135 -4.13 -8.48 19.14
C VAL A 135 -4.89 -9.80 19.05
N PHE A 136 -4.47 -10.71 18.16
CA PHE A 136 -5.15 -12.00 17.98
C PHE A 136 -4.99 -12.91 19.19
N GLN A 137 -3.82 -12.93 19.82
CA GLN A 137 -3.63 -13.66 21.06
C GLN A 137 -4.57 -13.15 22.18
N ARG A 138 -4.73 -11.83 22.30
CA ARG A 138 -5.63 -11.24 23.30
C ARG A 138 -7.12 -11.51 23.02
N MET A 139 -7.52 -11.55 21.74
CA MET A 139 -8.91 -11.82 21.35
C MET A 139 -9.27 -13.29 21.46
N THR A 140 -8.36 -14.20 21.10
CA THR A 140 -8.68 -15.63 20.91
C THR A 140 -8.11 -16.55 21.99
N GLY A 141 -7.08 -16.11 22.71
CA GLY A 141 -6.30 -16.97 23.60
C GLY A 141 -5.44 -18.04 22.89
N ALA A 142 -5.55 -18.17 21.57
CA ALA A 142 -4.91 -19.21 20.76
C ALA A 142 -3.49 -18.81 20.35
N THR A 143 -2.52 -18.87 21.28
CA THR A 143 -1.14 -18.37 21.09
C THR A 143 -0.47 -18.92 19.83
N GLY A 144 -0.51 -20.23 19.56
CA GLY A 144 0.14 -20.85 18.40
C GLY A 144 -0.49 -20.39 17.07
N ARG A 145 -1.82 -20.37 16.97
CA ARG A 145 -2.52 -19.92 15.76
C ARG A 145 -2.28 -18.43 15.50
N SER A 146 -2.35 -17.61 16.55
CA SER A 146 -2.05 -16.17 16.46
C SER A 146 -0.60 -15.90 16.03
N GLY A 147 0.35 -16.70 16.57
CA GLY A 147 1.75 -16.65 16.15
C GLY A 147 1.93 -17.04 14.69
N PHE A 148 1.18 -18.03 14.20
CA PHE A 148 1.26 -18.45 12.80
C PHE A 148 0.69 -17.39 11.83
N VAL A 149 -0.44 -16.74 12.18
CA VAL A 149 -0.95 -15.59 11.41
C VAL A 149 0.08 -14.48 11.31
N ALA A 150 0.68 -14.12 12.45
CA ALA A 150 1.72 -13.09 12.49
C ALA A 150 2.99 -13.50 11.75
N ALA A 151 3.36 -14.79 11.77
CA ALA A 151 4.50 -15.30 11.01
C ALA A 151 4.24 -15.22 9.50
N LEU A 152 3.06 -15.64 9.02
CA LEU A 152 2.68 -15.47 7.62
C LEU A 152 2.72 -13.99 7.22
N PHE A 153 2.18 -13.09 8.04
CA PHE A 153 2.23 -11.65 7.79
C PHE A 153 3.67 -11.12 7.74
N ALA A 154 4.54 -11.56 8.63
CA ALA A 154 5.93 -11.13 8.71
C ALA A 154 6.75 -11.51 7.48
N VAL A 155 6.51 -12.73 6.92
CA VAL A 155 7.43 -13.33 5.95
C VAL A 155 6.86 -13.47 4.54
N HIS A 156 5.59 -13.08 4.31
CA HIS A 156 4.97 -13.31 3.02
C HIS A 156 5.59 -12.44 1.91
N PRO A 157 6.01 -12.99 0.77
CA PRO A 157 6.64 -12.23 -0.31
C PRO A 157 5.80 -11.07 -0.87
N LEU A 158 4.47 -11.16 -0.83
CA LEU A 158 3.55 -10.09 -1.23
C LEU A 158 3.68 -8.81 -0.38
N HIS A 159 4.26 -8.89 0.82
CA HIS A 159 4.48 -7.73 1.68
C HIS A 159 5.82 -7.03 1.42
N VAL A 160 6.69 -7.63 0.60
CA VAL A 160 8.02 -7.07 0.30
C VAL A 160 7.90 -5.68 -0.34
N GLU A 161 6.97 -5.48 -1.26
CA GLU A 161 6.72 -4.19 -1.90
C GLU A 161 6.41 -3.09 -0.86
N SER A 162 5.49 -3.35 0.07
CA SER A 162 5.12 -2.40 1.14
C SER A 162 6.26 -2.07 2.11
N VAL A 163 7.22 -2.99 2.30
CA VAL A 163 8.31 -2.85 3.29
C VAL A 163 9.60 -2.32 2.67
N ALA A 164 9.99 -2.88 1.51
CA ALA A 164 11.27 -2.55 0.88
C ALA A 164 11.21 -1.23 0.10
N TRP A 165 10.04 -0.76 -0.31
CA TRP A 165 9.88 0.50 -1.04
C TRP A 165 9.68 1.68 -0.08
N VAL A 166 10.54 2.71 -0.17
CA VAL A 166 10.50 3.88 0.73
C VAL A 166 9.18 4.64 0.57
N ALA A 167 8.70 4.88 -0.66
CA ALA A 167 7.45 5.60 -0.92
C ALA A 167 6.20 4.86 -0.40
N GLU A 168 6.28 3.53 -0.15
CA GLU A 168 5.19 2.77 0.47
C GLU A 168 5.22 2.81 2.01
N ARG A 169 5.96 3.77 2.61
CA ARG A 169 5.86 4.13 4.02
C ARG A 169 4.41 4.21 4.49
N LYS A 170 3.54 4.73 3.63
CA LYS A 170 2.11 4.85 3.86
C LYS A 170 1.45 3.51 4.23
N ASP A 171 1.92 2.37 3.70
CA ASP A 171 1.37 1.05 4.02
C ASP A 171 1.74 0.59 5.41
N VAL A 172 3.03 0.60 5.73
CA VAL A 172 3.52 0.14 7.04
C VAL A 172 3.10 1.07 8.17
N LEU A 173 3.03 2.39 7.90
CA LEU A 173 2.59 3.39 8.86
C LEU A 173 1.08 3.31 9.14
N SER A 174 0.26 3.21 8.09
CA SER A 174 -1.18 3.00 8.26
C SER A 174 -1.49 1.65 8.89
N GLY A 175 -0.70 0.61 8.56
CA GLY A 175 -0.73 -0.69 9.22
C GLY A 175 -0.49 -0.61 10.72
N LEU A 176 0.47 0.23 11.18
CA LEU A 176 0.71 0.47 12.60
C LEU A 176 -0.55 1.01 13.29
N PHE A 177 -1.18 2.04 12.72
CA PHE A 177 -2.37 2.63 13.30
C PHE A 177 -3.60 1.73 13.15
N TRP A 178 -3.66 0.89 12.11
CA TRP A 178 -4.64 -0.18 12.00
C TRP A 178 -4.53 -1.14 13.19
N MET A 179 -3.34 -1.68 13.45
CA MET A 179 -3.10 -2.62 14.56
C MET A 179 -3.32 -1.97 15.93
N LEU A 180 -2.90 -0.71 16.11
CA LEU A 180 -3.16 0.05 17.33
C LEU A 180 -4.67 0.30 17.54
N THR A 181 -5.42 0.57 16.47
CA THR A 181 -6.88 0.69 16.55
C THR A 181 -7.51 -0.62 17.00
N LEU A 182 -7.10 -1.77 16.46
CA LEU A 182 -7.56 -3.08 16.92
C LEU A 182 -7.18 -3.33 18.37
N TRP A 183 -5.96 -3.01 18.79
CA TRP A 183 -5.50 -3.18 20.17
C TRP A 183 -6.30 -2.35 21.17
N THR A 184 -6.51 -1.08 20.85
CA THR A 184 -7.30 -0.17 21.69
C THR A 184 -8.76 -0.56 21.69
N TYR A 185 -9.28 -1.03 20.55
CA TYR A 185 -10.66 -1.54 20.45
C TYR A 185 -10.90 -2.78 21.34
N VAL A 186 -10.00 -3.76 21.33
CA VAL A 186 -10.06 -4.91 22.24
C VAL A 186 -10.04 -4.46 23.72
N SER A 187 -9.26 -3.43 24.02
CA SER A 187 -9.20 -2.85 25.38
C SER A 187 -10.49 -2.11 25.75
N TYR A 188 -11.11 -1.44 24.77
CA TYR A 188 -12.42 -0.80 24.94
C TYR A 188 -13.54 -1.83 25.17
N VAL A 189 -13.58 -2.88 24.36
CA VAL A 189 -14.59 -3.95 24.49
C VAL A 189 -14.55 -4.62 25.86
N ARG A 190 -13.35 -4.83 26.42
CA ARG A 190 -13.19 -5.42 27.78
C ARG A 190 -13.67 -4.50 28.91
N GLN A 191 -13.51 -3.20 28.73
CA GLN A 191 -13.93 -2.17 29.70
C GLN A 191 -14.42 -0.95 28.93
N PRO A 192 -15.71 -0.88 28.60
CA PRO A 192 -16.29 0.22 27.84
C PRO A 192 -16.25 1.52 28.64
N ARG A 193 -15.29 2.39 28.31
CA ARG A 193 -15.10 3.71 28.89
C ARG A 193 -14.87 4.72 27.77
N TRP A 194 -15.38 5.94 27.93
CA TRP A 194 -15.25 7.00 26.95
C TRP A 194 -13.80 7.27 26.53
N ASN A 195 -12.88 7.39 27.47
CA ASN A 195 -11.47 7.63 27.19
C ASN A 195 -10.82 6.53 26.31
N ARG A 196 -11.24 5.27 26.45
CA ARG A 196 -10.77 4.17 25.60
C ARG A 196 -11.35 4.26 24.19
N TYR A 197 -12.61 4.68 24.07
CA TYR A 197 -13.19 4.91 22.74
C TYR A 197 -12.53 6.07 22.01
N VAL A 198 -12.23 7.16 22.71
CA VAL A 198 -11.47 8.29 22.16
C VAL A 198 -10.10 7.81 21.64
N LEU A 199 -9.43 6.91 22.37
CA LEU A 199 -8.15 6.35 21.91
C LEU A 199 -8.31 5.48 20.64
N VAL A 200 -9.42 4.72 20.53
CA VAL A 200 -9.76 4.00 19.27
C VAL A 200 -9.93 4.99 18.12
N ALA A 201 -10.72 6.04 18.33
CA ALA A 201 -10.97 7.06 17.31
C ALA A 201 -9.67 7.81 16.91
N LEU A 202 -8.82 8.15 17.88
CA LEU A 202 -7.54 8.79 17.63
C LEU A 202 -6.61 7.92 16.78
N CYS A 203 -6.42 6.65 17.15
CA CYS A 203 -5.62 5.71 16.36
C CYS A 203 -6.18 5.56 14.95
N PHE A 204 -7.50 5.50 14.81
CA PHE A 204 -8.16 5.41 13.52
C PHE A 204 -7.92 6.65 12.65
N VAL A 205 -8.06 7.85 13.21
CA VAL A 205 -7.77 9.12 12.51
C VAL A 205 -6.30 9.17 12.05
N LEU A 206 -5.36 8.80 12.92
CA LEU A 206 -3.94 8.74 12.55
C LEU A 206 -3.69 7.74 11.39
N GLY A 207 -4.42 6.63 11.39
CA GLY A 207 -4.39 5.69 10.26
C GLY A 207 -4.90 6.30 8.95
N LEU A 208 -6.03 7.02 8.98
CA LEU A 208 -6.59 7.74 7.83
C LEU A 208 -5.63 8.82 7.31
N LEU A 209 -4.95 9.54 8.20
CA LEU A 209 -3.93 10.54 7.86
C LEU A 209 -2.64 9.93 7.29
N ALA A 210 -2.39 8.63 7.50
CA ALA A 210 -1.27 7.91 6.92
C ALA A 210 -1.62 7.32 5.53
N LYS A 211 -2.79 6.67 5.39
CA LYS A 211 -3.28 6.12 4.10
C LYS A 211 -4.81 5.98 4.13
N PRO A 212 -5.52 6.49 3.11
CA PRO A 212 -6.99 6.42 3.07
C PRO A 212 -7.58 5.00 3.07
N MET A 213 -6.82 3.95 2.69
CA MET A 213 -7.31 2.55 2.72
C MET A 213 -7.86 2.11 4.08
N VAL A 214 -7.50 2.79 5.16
CA VAL A 214 -7.99 2.52 6.52
C VAL A 214 -9.50 2.75 6.67
N VAL A 215 -10.18 3.38 5.71
CA VAL A 215 -11.65 3.59 5.71
C VAL A 215 -12.48 2.32 5.88
N THR A 216 -11.90 1.15 5.57
CA THR A 216 -12.57 -0.15 5.71
C THR A 216 -12.52 -0.72 7.14
N LEU A 217 -11.71 -0.15 8.03
CA LEU A 217 -11.52 -0.66 9.40
C LEU A 217 -12.81 -0.71 10.24
N PRO A 218 -13.76 0.24 10.20
CA PRO A 218 -15.01 0.14 10.95
C PRO A 218 -15.82 -1.12 10.61
N PHE A 219 -15.79 -1.56 9.34
CA PHE A 219 -16.44 -2.82 8.92
C PHE A 219 -15.70 -4.04 9.49
N VAL A 220 -14.37 -4.00 9.52
CA VAL A 220 -13.56 -5.06 10.15
C VAL A 220 -13.84 -5.14 11.66
N LEU A 221 -14.02 -4.02 12.35
CA LEU A 221 -14.41 -4.03 13.76
C LEU A 221 -15.76 -4.73 13.98
N LEU A 222 -16.74 -4.56 13.08
CA LEU A 222 -18.00 -5.29 13.12
C LEU A 222 -17.80 -6.80 12.88
N LEU A 223 -16.92 -7.19 11.96
CA LEU A 223 -16.58 -8.60 11.77
C LEU A 223 -15.94 -9.21 13.02
N LEU A 224 -15.06 -8.47 13.69
CA LEU A 224 -14.44 -8.90 14.94
C LEU A 224 -15.43 -8.95 16.11
N ASP A 225 -16.45 -8.10 16.14
CA ASP A 225 -17.57 -8.19 17.10
C ASP A 225 -18.36 -9.50 16.94
N TYR A 226 -18.47 -10.01 15.70
CA TYR A 226 -19.06 -11.32 15.44
C TYR A 226 -18.12 -12.44 15.90
N TRP A 227 -16.89 -12.46 15.44
CA TRP A 227 -15.84 -13.36 15.87
C TRP A 227 -14.47 -12.67 15.77
N PRO A 228 -13.59 -12.81 16.78
CA PRO A 228 -13.65 -13.69 17.95
C PRO A 228 -14.23 -13.05 19.22
N LEU A 229 -14.68 -11.77 19.18
CA LEU A 229 -15.13 -11.07 20.39
C LEU A 229 -16.52 -11.53 20.89
N GLY A 230 -17.33 -12.20 20.04
CA GLY A 230 -18.61 -12.80 20.40
C GLY A 230 -19.71 -11.83 20.84
N ARG A 231 -19.58 -10.53 20.53
CA ARG A 231 -20.53 -9.49 20.96
C ARG A 231 -21.88 -9.55 20.23
N MET A 232 -21.95 -10.25 19.08
CA MET A 232 -23.18 -10.43 18.30
C MET A 232 -23.98 -11.69 18.67
N THR A 233 -23.43 -12.55 19.55
CA THR A 233 -24.18 -13.70 20.07
C THR A 233 -24.99 -13.24 21.27
N PRO A 234 -26.33 -13.38 21.25
CA PRO A 234 -27.12 -13.09 22.43
C PRO A 234 -26.69 -14.00 23.60
N ASP A 235 -26.44 -13.42 24.75
CA ASP A 235 -26.24 -14.19 25.97
C ASP A 235 -27.60 -14.87 26.31
N LEU A 236 -27.74 -16.12 25.90
CA LEU A 236 -28.90 -16.94 26.15
C LEU A 236 -28.85 -17.41 27.62
N GLY A 237 -28.75 -16.44 28.56
CA GLY A 237 -28.97 -16.71 29.97
C GLY A 237 -30.33 -17.39 30.13
N ALA A 238 -30.34 -18.56 30.77
CA ALA A 238 -31.52 -19.36 31.07
C ALA A 238 -32.48 -18.59 31.96
N GLY A 239 -33.42 -17.84 31.36
CA GLY A 239 -34.55 -17.21 32.05
C GLY A 239 -35.84 -17.59 31.34
N PRO A 240 -36.93 -17.94 32.13
CA PRO A 240 -38.16 -18.47 31.57
C PRO A 240 -39.07 -17.49 30.81
N ASP A 241 -38.73 -16.18 30.73
CA ASP A 241 -39.67 -15.14 30.27
C ASP A 241 -39.54 -14.77 28.76
N ARG A 242 -39.08 -15.67 27.89
CA ARG A 242 -38.89 -15.35 26.48
C ARG A 242 -39.77 -16.08 25.48
N ALA A 243 -40.97 -16.49 25.91
CA ALA A 243 -42.01 -16.94 24.98
C ALA A 243 -42.51 -15.75 24.16
N GLY A 244 -42.01 -15.58 22.92
CA GLY A 244 -42.50 -14.56 21.99
C GLY A 244 -41.43 -13.74 21.23
N VAL A 245 -40.13 -13.85 21.56
CA VAL A 245 -39.08 -13.13 20.83
C VAL A 245 -38.55 -13.98 19.68
N THR A 246 -38.80 -13.54 18.46
CA THR A 246 -38.26 -14.23 17.27
C THR A 246 -36.73 -14.10 17.22
N PRO A 247 -36.01 -15.13 16.76
CA PRO A 247 -34.53 -15.08 16.65
C PRO A 247 -34.01 -13.86 15.86
N SER A 248 -34.77 -13.40 14.88
CA SER A 248 -34.44 -12.24 14.06
C SER A 248 -34.51 -10.90 14.82
N SER A 249 -35.53 -10.72 15.67
CA SER A 249 -35.66 -9.48 16.48
C SER A 249 -34.59 -9.39 17.58
N LEU A 250 -34.16 -10.52 18.11
CA LEU A 250 -33.07 -10.58 19.09
C LEU A 250 -31.72 -10.25 18.49
N GLN A 251 -31.43 -10.75 17.26
CA GLN A 251 -30.22 -10.43 16.54
C GLN A 251 -30.13 -8.94 16.17
N LEU A 252 -31.25 -8.34 15.76
CA LEU A 252 -31.30 -6.90 15.43
C LEU A 252 -31.06 -6.03 16.67
N ARG A 253 -31.63 -6.41 17.84
CA ARG A 253 -31.45 -5.70 19.11
C ARG A 253 -30.00 -5.70 19.59
N VAL A 254 -29.21 -6.73 19.26
CA VAL A 254 -27.79 -6.82 19.61
C VAL A 254 -26.92 -6.11 18.57
N ALA A 255 -27.25 -6.20 17.29
CA ALA A 255 -26.46 -5.60 16.22
C ALA A 255 -26.57 -4.07 16.15
N LEU A 256 -27.76 -3.50 16.43
CA LEU A 256 -28.00 -2.06 16.32
C LEU A 256 -27.13 -1.20 17.25
N PRO A 257 -26.92 -1.52 18.53
CA PRO A 257 -25.97 -0.80 19.39
C PRO A 257 -24.53 -0.86 18.88
N LEU A 258 -24.09 -2.02 18.35
CA LEU A 258 -22.76 -2.19 17.78
C LEU A 258 -22.57 -1.35 16.51
N LEU A 259 -23.59 -1.25 15.67
CA LEU A 259 -23.57 -0.38 14.50
C LEU A 259 -23.52 1.10 14.91
N ARG A 260 -24.35 1.51 15.88
CA ARG A 260 -24.32 2.89 16.42
C ARG A 260 -22.97 3.27 17.00
N GLU A 261 -22.29 2.35 17.67
CA GLU A 261 -20.92 2.51 18.18
C GLU A 261 -19.91 2.82 17.05
N LYS A 262 -20.13 2.32 15.82
CA LYS A 262 -19.24 2.54 14.68
C LYS A 262 -19.60 3.80 13.86
N LEU A 263 -20.77 4.41 14.07
CA LEU A 263 -21.19 5.59 13.30
C LEU A 263 -20.16 6.74 13.31
N PRO A 264 -19.53 7.12 14.45
CA PRO A 264 -18.50 8.16 14.43
C PRO A 264 -17.30 7.78 13.58
N LEU A 265 -16.87 6.51 13.61
CA LEU A 265 -15.75 6.03 12.79
C LEU A 265 -16.14 5.99 11.30
N LEU A 266 -17.38 5.60 10.97
CA LEU A 266 -17.90 5.63 9.60
C LEU A 266 -18.00 7.06 9.05
N ALA A 267 -18.40 8.02 9.88
CA ALA A 267 -18.41 9.44 9.48
C ALA A 267 -16.98 9.96 9.17
N LEU A 268 -15.99 9.61 9.98
CA LEU A 268 -14.58 9.93 9.73
C LEU A 268 -14.06 9.24 8.44
N ALA A 269 -14.44 7.98 8.21
CA ALA A 269 -14.09 7.26 6.99
C ALA A 269 -14.68 7.93 5.76
N LEU A 270 -15.95 8.35 5.81
CA LEU A 270 -16.60 9.07 4.71
C LEU A 270 -15.92 10.41 4.43
N ALA A 271 -15.61 11.20 5.47
CA ALA A 271 -14.91 12.46 5.32
C ALA A 271 -13.53 12.26 4.64
N SER A 272 -12.76 11.27 5.10
CA SER A 272 -11.47 10.92 4.48
C SER A 272 -11.62 10.49 3.03
N SER A 273 -12.66 9.70 2.70
CA SER A 273 -12.94 9.27 1.33
C SER A 273 -13.24 10.45 0.41
N VAL A 274 -14.04 11.43 0.87
CA VAL A 274 -14.36 12.64 0.11
C VAL A 274 -13.10 13.46 -0.17
N VAL A 275 -12.28 13.73 0.86
CA VAL A 275 -11.01 14.46 0.70
C VAL A 275 -10.10 13.77 -0.29
N THR A 276 -9.94 12.45 -0.16
CA THR A 276 -9.09 11.65 -1.05
C THR A 276 -9.57 11.72 -2.49
N PHE A 277 -10.87 11.54 -2.72
CA PHE A 277 -11.45 11.60 -4.07
C PHE A 277 -11.24 12.97 -4.71
N VAL A 278 -11.46 14.07 -3.97
CA VAL A 278 -11.25 15.43 -4.47
C VAL A 278 -9.79 15.65 -4.87
N VAL A 279 -8.83 15.28 -3.99
CA VAL A 279 -7.39 15.45 -4.24
C VAL A 279 -6.94 14.61 -5.44
N GLN A 280 -7.36 13.36 -5.52
CA GLN A 280 -6.98 12.46 -6.63
C GLN A 280 -7.57 12.92 -7.95
N ARG A 281 -8.81 13.44 -7.96
CA ARG A 281 -9.43 14.01 -9.15
C ARG A 281 -8.72 15.28 -9.63
N GLN A 282 -8.38 16.18 -8.70
CA GLN A 282 -7.62 17.40 -9.03
C GLN A 282 -6.21 17.09 -9.53
N GLY A 283 -5.58 16.04 -8.99
CA GLY A 283 -4.25 15.58 -9.41
C GLY A 283 -4.25 14.73 -10.69
N GLY A 284 -5.41 14.46 -11.31
CA GLY A 284 -5.53 13.67 -12.54
C GLY A 284 -5.26 12.17 -12.37
N ALA A 285 -5.26 11.65 -11.12
CA ALA A 285 -4.99 10.23 -10.86
C ALA A 285 -6.22 9.33 -11.03
N VAL A 286 -7.44 9.90 -11.03
CA VAL A 286 -8.68 9.14 -11.25
C VAL A 286 -8.92 9.06 -12.75
N GLY A 287 -8.74 7.88 -13.33
CA GLY A 287 -9.04 7.60 -14.74
C GLY A 287 -10.54 7.78 -15.05
N GLY A 288 -10.86 8.44 -16.16
CA GLY A 288 -12.22 8.59 -16.65
C GLY A 288 -12.85 7.24 -17.02
N PHE A 289 -14.18 7.21 -17.17
CA PHE A 289 -14.87 6.03 -17.72
C PHE A 289 -14.58 5.85 -19.21
N ASP A 290 -14.03 6.89 -19.88
CA ASP A 290 -13.61 6.84 -21.28
C ASP A 290 -12.36 5.99 -21.49
N GLU A 291 -11.54 5.82 -20.46
CA GLU A 291 -10.30 5.03 -20.53
C GLU A 291 -10.57 3.54 -20.26
N TYR A 292 -11.35 3.25 -19.20
CA TYR A 292 -11.76 1.89 -18.85
C TYR A 292 -13.25 1.88 -18.50
N SER A 293 -14.06 1.15 -19.31
CA SER A 293 -15.50 1.02 -19.05
C SER A 293 -15.77 0.34 -17.70
N PHE A 294 -16.93 0.61 -17.11
CA PHE A 294 -17.30 -0.02 -15.83
C PHE A 294 -17.28 -1.55 -15.89
N VAL A 295 -17.72 -2.14 -17.01
CA VAL A 295 -17.68 -3.59 -17.22
C VAL A 295 -16.25 -4.11 -17.13
N HIS A 296 -15.31 -3.44 -17.80
CA HIS A 296 -13.91 -3.82 -17.81
C HIS A 296 -13.27 -3.73 -16.42
N ARG A 297 -13.66 -2.73 -15.61
CA ARG A 297 -13.23 -2.61 -14.19
C ARG A 297 -13.78 -3.75 -13.32
N VAL A 298 -15.03 -4.18 -13.56
CA VAL A 298 -15.63 -5.33 -12.85
C VAL A 298 -14.92 -6.63 -13.24
N GLU A 299 -14.61 -6.84 -14.52
CA GLU A 299 -13.83 -7.99 -15.00
C GLU A 299 -12.45 -8.04 -14.32
N ASN A 300 -11.76 -6.88 -14.27
CA ASN A 300 -10.50 -6.76 -13.55
C ASN A 300 -10.64 -7.07 -12.05
N ALA A 301 -11.64 -6.53 -11.39
CA ALA A 301 -11.83 -6.75 -9.96
C ALA A 301 -12.06 -8.23 -9.65
N LEU A 302 -12.93 -8.92 -10.40
CA LEU A 302 -13.22 -10.35 -10.21
C LEU A 302 -11.96 -11.20 -10.39
N THR A 303 -11.21 -10.97 -11.47
CA THR A 303 -9.98 -11.74 -11.77
C THR A 303 -8.86 -11.41 -10.77
N SER A 304 -8.73 -10.15 -10.34
CA SER A 304 -7.72 -9.72 -9.34
C SER A 304 -7.97 -10.31 -7.96
N TYR A 305 -9.22 -10.42 -7.49
CA TYR A 305 -9.52 -11.11 -6.25
C TYR A 305 -9.00 -12.55 -6.24
N VAL A 306 -9.27 -13.31 -7.32
CA VAL A 306 -8.76 -14.69 -7.43
C VAL A 306 -7.23 -14.70 -7.61
N GLY A 307 -6.70 -13.76 -8.38
CA GLY A 307 -5.27 -13.59 -8.61
C GLY A 307 -4.48 -13.38 -7.29
N TYR A 308 -4.98 -12.56 -6.37
CA TYR A 308 -4.34 -12.36 -5.06
C TYR A 308 -4.39 -13.62 -4.19
N VAL A 309 -5.50 -14.38 -4.19
CA VAL A 309 -5.56 -15.69 -3.50
C VAL A 309 -4.52 -16.65 -4.07
N TRP A 310 -4.39 -16.71 -5.41
CA TRP A 310 -3.37 -17.53 -6.06
C TRP A 310 -1.95 -17.11 -5.67
N LYS A 311 -1.65 -15.80 -5.71
CA LYS A 311 -0.34 -15.25 -5.31
C LYS A 311 -0.05 -15.46 -3.81
N MET A 312 -1.06 -15.50 -2.96
CA MET A 312 -0.88 -15.86 -1.55
C MET A 312 -0.44 -17.32 -1.41
N VAL A 313 -1.04 -18.25 -2.17
CA VAL A 313 -0.68 -19.68 -2.08
C VAL A 313 0.64 -19.98 -2.79
N TRP A 314 0.88 -19.34 -3.91
CA TRP A 314 2.05 -19.51 -4.76
C TRP A 314 2.69 -18.15 -5.08
N PRO A 315 3.49 -17.57 -4.18
CA PRO A 315 4.05 -16.22 -4.32
C PRO A 315 5.28 -16.20 -5.25
N ALA A 316 5.14 -16.75 -6.44
CA ALA A 316 6.07 -16.65 -7.54
C ALA A 316 5.61 -15.60 -8.56
N ARG A 317 6.53 -15.07 -9.35
CA ARG A 317 6.24 -14.08 -10.38
C ARG A 317 5.58 -12.81 -9.82
N LEU A 318 6.19 -12.23 -8.80
CA LEU A 318 5.77 -10.96 -8.22
C LEU A 318 6.51 -9.81 -8.92
N GLY A 319 5.75 -8.89 -9.51
CA GLY A 319 6.29 -7.72 -10.24
C GLY A 319 5.81 -6.41 -9.64
N LEU A 320 6.52 -5.32 -9.91
CA LEU A 320 6.18 -4.00 -9.40
C LEU A 320 4.91 -3.42 -10.04
N PHE A 321 4.67 -3.73 -11.32
CA PHE A 321 3.59 -3.16 -12.10
C PHE A 321 2.94 -4.23 -12.97
N TYR A 322 1.65 -4.45 -12.75
CA TYR A 322 0.83 -5.33 -13.58
C TYR A 322 -0.04 -4.48 -14.50
N PRO A 323 0.21 -4.49 -15.82
CA PRO A 323 -0.54 -3.66 -16.74
C PRO A 323 -2.02 -4.05 -16.77
N PHE A 324 -2.87 -3.07 -17.00
CA PHE A 324 -4.30 -3.34 -17.17
C PHE A 324 -4.50 -4.10 -18.50
N PRO A 325 -5.12 -5.28 -18.48
CA PRO A 325 -5.33 -6.05 -19.70
C PRO A 325 -6.25 -5.30 -20.68
N THR A 326 -5.97 -5.39 -21.97
CA THR A 326 -6.82 -4.78 -22.99
C THR A 326 -8.15 -5.52 -23.16
N SER A 327 -8.19 -6.80 -22.79
CA SER A 327 -9.40 -7.64 -22.78
C SER A 327 -9.26 -8.79 -21.79
N PHE A 328 -10.37 -9.27 -21.27
CA PHE A 328 -10.45 -10.46 -20.45
C PHE A 328 -11.13 -11.59 -21.23
N ALA A 329 -10.57 -12.79 -21.20
CA ALA A 329 -11.27 -13.94 -21.75
C ALA A 329 -12.51 -14.27 -20.88
N ALA A 330 -13.67 -14.44 -21.50
CA ALA A 330 -14.93 -14.67 -20.78
C ALA A 330 -14.85 -15.83 -19.77
N TRP A 331 -14.14 -16.92 -20.12
CA TRP A 331 -13.96 -18.06 -19.22
C TRP A 331 -13.20 -17.68 -17.92
N GLN A 332 -12.22 -16.76 -17.98
CA GLN A 332 -11.49 -16.29 -16.81
C GLN A 332 -12.40 -15.54 -15.86
N VAL A 333 -13.22 -14.62 -16.40
CA VAL A 333 -14.18 -13.83 -15.62
C VAL A 333 -15.26 -14.72 -14.99
N ILE A 334 -15.83 -15.65 -15.78
CA ILE A 334 -16.84 -16.58 -15.30
C ILE A 334 -16.26 -17.49 -14.21
N THR A 335 -15.07 -18.03 -14.41
CA THR A 335 -14.42 -18.90 -13.42
C THR A 335 -14.13 -18.13 -12.14
N ALA A 336 -13.63 -16.89 -12.24
CA ALA A 336 -13.38 -16.03 -11.07
C ALA A 336 -14.69 -15.75 -10.32
N ALA A 337 -15.77 -15.40 -11.02
CA ALA A 337 -17.08 -15.17 -10.41
C ALA A 337 -17.60 -16.44 -9.69
N VAL A 338 -17.52 -17.60 -10.32
CA VAL A 338 -17.94 -18.89 -9.73
C VAL A 338 -17.13 -19.20 -8.45
N ILE A 339 -15.80 -19.02 -8.47
CA ILE A 339 -14.94 -19.22 -7.31
C ILE A 339 -15.35 -18.28 -6.18
N LEU A 340 -15.52 -16.98 -6.45
CA LEU A 340 -15.85 -15.98 -5.44
C LEU A 340 -17.24 -16.21 -4.84
N ILE A 341 -18.24 -16.52 -5.67
CA ILE A 341 -19.60 -16.84 -5.23
C ILE A 341 -19.58 -18.13 -4.41
N GLY A 342 -18.92 -19.18 -4.90
CA GLY A 342 -18.81 -20.47 -4.21
C GLY A 342 -18.15 -20.34 -2.84
N ALA A 343 -17.01 -19.64 -2.75
CA ALA A 343 -16.32 -19.36 -1.50
C ALA A 343 -17.20 -18.55 -0.53
N SER A 344 -17.94 -17.56 -1.04
CA SER A 344 -18.86 -16.75 -0.22
C SER A 344 -20.01 -17.59 0.32
N ILE A 345 -20.60 -18.47 -0.49
CA ILE A 345 -21.66 -19.40 -0.06
C ILE A 345 -21.12 -20.35 1.02
N VAL A 346 -19.94 -20.92 0.83
CA VAL A 346 -19.29 -21.81 1.82
C VAL A 346 -19.04 -21.04 3.13
N ALA A 347 -18.48 -19.84 3.07
CA ALA A 347 -18.23 -19.02 4.24
C ALA A 347 -19.52 -18.68 5.00
N LEU A 348 -20.60 -18.32 4.29
CA LEU A 348 -21.91 -18.03 4.89
C LEU A 348 -22.55 -19.27 5.52
N ARG A 349 -22.55 -20.42 4.84
CA ARG A 349 -23.12 -21.67 5.37
C ARG A 349 -22.35 -22.19 6.58
N ALA A 350 -21.03 -22.02 6.58
CA ALA A 350 -20.16 -22.44 7.67
C ALA A 350 -20.13 -21.43 8.84
N ALA A 351 -20.68 -20.23 8.69
CA ALA A 351 -20.53 -19.12 9.64
C ALA A 351 -20.83 -19.49 11.11
N ARG A 352 -21.86 -20.30 11.35
CA ARG A 352 -22.22 -20.70 12.73
C ARG A 352 -21.25 -21.71 13.34
N ARG A 353 -20.68 -22.61 12.55
CA ARG A 353 -19.75 -23.66 13.01
C ARG A 353 -18.29 -23.22 12.96
N HIS A 354 -17.96 -22.45 11.96
CA HIS A 354 -16.61 -22.01 11.63
C HIS A 354 -16.58 -20.50 11.33
N PRO A 355 -16.88 -19.63 12.33
CA PRO A 355 -17.07 -18.20 12.11
C PRO A 355 -15.83 -17.49 11.56
N TYR A 356 -14.64 -18.03 11.80
CA TYR A 356 -13.39 -17.53 11.24
C TYR A 356 -13.35 -17.56 9.69
N LEU A 357 -14.11 -18.46 9.04
CA LEU A 357 -14.21 -18.51 7.58
C LEU A 357 -14.92 -17.27 7.05
N LEU A 358 -16.08 -16.92 7.65
CA LEU A 358 -16.83 -15.74 7.25
C LEU A 358 -16.05 -14.46 7.55
N VAL A 359 -15.48 -14.35 8.74
CA VAL A 359 -14.73 -13.16 9.14
C VAL A 359 -13.48 -12.96 8.26
N GLY A 360 -12.69 -14.01 8.04
CA GLY A 360 -11.50 -13.93 7.22
C GLY A 360 -11.82 -13.63 5.76
N TRP A 361 -12.88 -14.23 5.22
CA TRP A 361 -13.32 -14.01 3.84
C TRP A 361 -13.83 -12.59 3.61
N LEU A 362 -14.73 -12.09 4.47
CA LEU A 362 -15.25 -10.74 4.38
C LEU A 362 -14.20 -9.67 4.71
N TRP A 363 -13.25 -9.97 5.60
CA TRP A 363 -12.07 -9.12 5.81
C TRP A 363 -11.30 -8.96 4.50
N TYR A 364 -10.93 -10.07 3.86
CA TYR A 364 -10.21 -10.07 2.60
C TYR A 364 -10.95 -9.30 1.50
N LEU A 365 -12.21 -9.64 1.24
CA LEU A 365 -13.00 -8.97 0.22
C LEU A 365 -13.18 -7.47 0.53
N GLY A 366 -13.60 -7.15 1.74
CA GLY A 366 -13.97 -5.79 2.13
C GLY A 366 -12.79 -4.82 2.17
N THR A 367 -11.61 -5.27 2.63
CA THR A 367 -10.44 -4.39 2.71
C THR A 367 -9.75 -4.14 1.36
N LEU A 368 -10.01 -4.97 0.35
CA LEU A 368 -9.56 -4.74 -1.03
C LEU A 368 -10.45 -3.77 -1.82
N VAL A 369 -11.70 -3.54 -1.42
CA VAL A 369 -12.65 -2.69 -2.16
C VAL A 369 -12.06 -1.34 -2.61
N PRO A 370 -11.35 -0.58 -1.76
CA PRO A 370 -10.82 0.71 -2.17
C PRO A 370 -9.75 0.66 -3.28
N VAL A 371 -9.12 -0.49 -3.52
CA VAL A 371 -7.94 -0.64 -4.41
C VAL A 371 -8.07 -1.74 -5.46
N ILE A 372 -9.22 -2.44 -5.51
CA ILE A 372 -9.43 -3.54 -6.45
C ILE A 372 -9.70 -3.06 -7.89
N GLY A 373 -9.78 -1.74 -8.12
CA GLY A 373 -9.95 -1.17 -9.44
C GLY A 373 -11.41 -0.86 -9.85
N LEU A 374 -12.39 -0.95 -8.92
CA LEU A 374 -13.75 -0.48 -9.17
C LEU A 374 -13.77 1.06 -9.37
N VAL A 375 -13.03 1.78 -8.54
CA VAL A 375 -12.60 3.15 -8.80
C VAL A 375 -11.14 3.06 -9.23
N GLN A 376 -10.87 3.28 -10.53
CA GLN A 376 -9.54 3.14 -11.06
C GLN A 376 -8.68 4.33 -10.67
N VAL A 377 -7.56 4.04 -10.03
CA VAL A 377 -6.53 5.01 -9.65
C VAL A 377 -5.18 4.51 -10.18
N GLY A 378 -4.62 5.23 -11.14
CA GLY A 378 -3.41 4.81 -11.87
C GLY A 378 -3.68 3.74 -12.94
N ASP A 379 -2.65 3.30 -13.64
CA ASP A 379 -2.71 2.48 -14.86
C ASP A 379 -2.50 0.96 -14.58
N GLN A 380 -2.39 0.57 -13.30
CA GLN A 380 -2.17 -0.83 -12.92
C GLN A 380 -3.50 -1.57 -12.67
N ALA A 381 -3.58 -2.82 -13.12
CA ALA A 381 -4.69 -3.72 -12.83
C ALA A 381 -4.71 -4.18 -11.37
N MET A 382 -3.52 -4.43 -10.80
CA MET A 382 -3.31 -4.91 -9.44
C MET A 382 -1.91 -4.48 -8.96
N ALA A 383 -1.65 -4.55 -7.64
CA ALA A 383 -0.34 -4.35 -7.05
C ALA A 383 -0.17 -5.24 -5.81
N ASP A 384 1.01 -5.82 -5.63
CA ASP A 384 1.26 -6.74 -4.51
C ASP A 384 1.07 -6.04 -3.16
N ARG A 385 1.46 -4.77 -3.04
CA ARG A 385 1.26 -3.90 -1.86
C ARG A 385 -0.20 -3.75 -1.40
N TYR A 386 -1.17 -3.91 -2.29
CA TYR A 386 -2.59 -3.83 -1.93
C TYR A 386 -3.04 -4.96 -1.00
N THR A 387 -2.23 -6.02 -0.90
CA THR A 387 -2.53 -7.20 -0.08
C THR A 387 -2.10 -7.07 1.38
N TYR A 388 -1.37 -6.01 1.77
CA TYR A 388 -0.73 -5.87 3.09
C TYR A 388 -1.69 -6.09 4.28
N ILE A 389 -2.87 -5.52 4.25
CA ILE A 389 -3.91 -5.73 5.28
C ILE A 389 -4.91 -6.84 4.89
N PRO A 390 -5.34 -6.94 3.62
CA PRO A 390 -6.32 -7.95 3.22
C PRO A 390 -5.91 -9.40 3.47
N LEU A 391 -4.64 -9.75 3.30
CA LEU A 391 -4.18 -11.13 3.51
C LEU A 391 -4.32 -11.61 4.94
N VAL A 392 -4.40 -10.72 5.94
CA VAL A 392 -4.66 -11.12 7.34
C VAL A 392 -5.94 -11.95 7.44
N GLY A 393 -6.98 -11.58 6.67
CA GLY A 393 -8.23 -12.37 6.61
C GLY A 393 -8.02 -13.79 6.10
N LEU A 394 -7.24 -13.96 5.03
CA LEU A 394 -6.93 -15.30 4.50
C LEU A 394 -5.98 -16.08 5.43
N PHE A 395 -5.04 -15.43 6.06
CA PHE A 395 -4.16 -16.07 7.06
C PHE A 395 -4.96 -16.59 8.26
N LEU A 396 -6.02 -15.89 8.67
CA LEU A 396 -6.96 -16.39 9.68
C LEU A 396 -7.65 -17.67 9.22
N ILE A 397 -8.14 -17.71 7.99
CA ILE A 397 -8.78 -18.91 7.41
C ILE A 397 -7.80 -20.09 7.45
N VAL A 398 -6.56 -19.90 7.04
CA VAL A 398 -5.53 -20.95 7.06
C VAL A 398 -5.22 -21.40 8.48
N ALA A 399 -4.95 -20.47 9.41
CA ALA A 399 -4.52 -20.78 10.76
C ALA A 399 -5.57 -21.49 11.62
N TRP A 400 -6.85 -21.24 11.38
CA TRP A 400 -7.94 -21.92 12.09
C TRP A 400 -8.55 -23.07 11.27
N GLY A 401 -8.60 -22.94 9.93
CA GLY A 401 -9.25 -23.89 9.04
C GLY A 401 -8.45 -25.18 8.84
N VAL A 402 -7.13 -25.07 8.55
CA VAL A 402 -6.31 -26.26 8.31
C VAL A 402 -6.30 -27.21 9.50
N PRO A 403 -6.05 -26.76 10.76
CA PRO A 403 -6.15 -27.66 11.92
C PRO A 403 -7.56 -28.24 12.13
N ALA A 404 -8.60 -27.49 11.83
CA ALA A 404 -9.99 -27.98 11.96
C ALA A 404 -10.33 -29.06 10.93
N LEU A 405 -9.86 -28.91 9.69
CA LEU A 405 -10.00 -29.92 8.63
C LEU A 405 -9.25 -31.20 8.97
N VAL A 406 -7.98 -31.10 9.41
CA VAL A 406 -7.17 -32.28 9.81
C VAL A 406 -7.80 -33.01 10.98
N ALA A 407 -8.31 -32.26 11.98
CA ALA A 407 -9.01 -32.87 13.13
C ALA A 407 -10.31 -33.58 12.72
N GLY A 408 -11.07 -33.01 11.77
CA GLY A 408 -12.30 -33.62 11.24
C GLY A 408 -12.10 -34.92 10.46
N TRP A 409 -10.96 -35.05 9.76
CA TRP A 409 -10.62 -36.25 8.99
C TRP A 409 -10.22 -37.44 9.87
N LEU A 410 -9.72 -37.18 11.10
CA LEU A 410 -9.05 -38.16 11.96
C LEU A 410 -9.83 -38.43 13.26
N VAL A 411 -11.14 -38.15 13.30
CA VAL A 411 -12.03 -38.35 14.47
C VAL A 411 -12.00 -39.77 15.05
N CYS A 412 -11.48 -40.79 14.32
CA CYS A 412 -11.46 -42.19 14.76
C CYS A 412 -10.23 -42.63 15.58
N GLN A 413 -9.17 -41.80 15.75
CA GLN A 413 -7.93 -42.32 16.38
C GLN A 413 -7.29 -41.28 17.33
N ARG A 414 -7.73 -41.27 18.61
CA ARG A 414 -7.11 -40.45 19.69
C ARG A 414 -5.59 -40.73 19.86
N ALA A 415 -5.11 -41.92 19.49
CA ALA A 415 -3.69 -42.27 19.56
C ALA A 415 -2.79 -41.41 18.63
N LEU A 416 -3.35 -40.75 17.59
CA LEU A 416 -2.60 -39.97 16.62
C LEU A 416 -2.58 -38.46 16.88
N GLU A 417 -3.25 -37.94 17.94
CA GLU A 417 -3.33 -36.50 18.21
C GLU A 417 -1.93 -35.85 18.38
N GLY A 418 -1.01 -36.54 19.04
CA GLY A 418 0.38 -36.08 19.19
C GLY A 418 1.11 -35.97 17.86
N LEU A 419 1.00 -37.02 17.03
CA LEU A 419 1.62 -37.07 15.69
C LEU A 419 1.05 -35.98 14.76
N GLN A 420 -0.28 -35.77 14.80
CA GLN A 420 -0.95 -34.73 14.03
C GLN A 420 -0.46 -33.32 14.39
N ARG A 421 -0.36 -33.04 15.69
CA ARG A 421 0.15 -31.76 16.18
C ARG A 421 1.59 -31.53 15.71
N THR A 422 2.43 -32.56 15.82
CA THR A 422 3.82 -32.50 15.34
C THR A 422 3.87 -32.27 13.83
N ALA A 423 3.08 -33.01 13.04
CA ALA A 423 3.01 -32.85 11.59
C ALA A 423 2.56 -31.44 11.17
N LEU A 424 1.53 -30.88 11.83
CA LEU A 424 1.05 -29.51 11.56
C LEU A 424 2.12 -28.47 11.90
N VAL A 425 2.82 -28.61 13.03
CA VAL A 425 3.89 -27.69 13.42
C VAL A 425 5.07 -27.78 12.45
N THR A 426 5.46 -28.99 12.06
CA THR A 426 6.52 -29.20 11.06
C THR A 426 6.14 -28.60 9.71
N ALA A 427 4.92 -28.87 9.22
CA ALA A 427 4.42 -28.30 7.98
C ALA A 427 4.38 -26.75 8.02
N ALA A 428 3.91 -26.17 9.12
CA ALA A 428 3.93 -24.73 9.33
C ALA A 428 5.37 -24.17 9.29
N GLY A 429 6.32 -24.86 9.94
CA GLY A 429 7.74 -24.48 9.92
C GLY A 429 8.34 -24.52 8.51
N VAL A 430 8.03 -25.56 7.73
CA VAL A 430 8.48 -25.69 6.32
C VAL A 430 7.90 -24.56 5.46
N VAL A 431 6.62 -24.27 5.59
CA VAL A 431 5.97 -23.17 4.86
C VAL A 431 6.61 -21.82 5.20
N ILE A 432 6.82 -21.53 6.49
CA ILE A 432 7.46 -20.27 6.92
C ILE A 432 8.89 -20.18 6.38
N ALA A 433 9.67 -21.27 6.43
CA ALA A 433 11.03 -21.29 5.89
C ALA A 433 11.05 -21.04 4.37
N ALA A 434 10.16 -21.69 3.63
CA ALA A 434 10.01 -21.46 2.18
C ALA A 434 9.65 -20.01 1.85
N LEU A 435 8.70 -19.43 2.60
CA LEU A 435 8.31 -18.03 2.44
C LEU A 435 9.43 -17.05 2.79
N ILE A 436 10.25 -17.33 3.82
CA ILE A 436 11.44 -16.53 4.14
C ILE A 436 12.42 -16.52 2.95
N VAL A 437 12.69 -17.68 2.35
CA VAL A 437 13.57 -17.79 1.19
C VAL A 437 13.00 -17.01 0.01
N ALA A 438 11.71 -17.16 -0.28
CA ALA A 438 11.03 -16.46 -1.36
C ALA A 438 11.01 -14.94 -1.14
N ALA A 439 10.67 -14.47 0.07
CA ALA A 439 10.67 -13.05 0.40
C ALA A 439 12.09 -12.44 0.31
N ARG A 440 13.11 -13.16 0.83
CA ARG A 440 14.50 -12.72 0.72
C ARG A 440 14.98 -12.63 -0.74
N SER A 441 14.53 -13.54 -1.60
CA SER A 441 14.79 -13.46 -3.04
C SER A 441 14.11 -12.24 -3.65
N GLN A 442 12.85 -11.98 -3.30
CA GLN A 442 12.09 -10.83 -3.79
C GLN A 442 12.70 -9.49 -3.35
N VAL A 443 13.18 -9.38 -2.09
CA VAL A 443 13.85 -8.18 -1.58
C VAL A 443 15.07 -7.78 -2.41
N ARG A 444 15.79 -8.74 -3.00
CA ARG A 444 17.01 -8.44 -3.78
C ARG A 444 16.74 -7.59 -5.03
N TYR A 445 15.56 -7.71 -5.63
CA TYR A 445 15.21 -6.89 -6.80
C TYR A 445 15.06 -5.40 -6.44
N TRP A 446 14.78 -5.07 -5.17
CA TRP A 446 14.64 -3.70 -4.68
C TRP A 446 15.99 -2.98 -4.46
N ARG A 447 17.10 -3.64 -4.72
CA ARG A 447 18.44 -3.06 -4.63
C ARG A 447 18.76 -2.13 -5.79
N ASP A 448 18.29 -2.43 -7.00
CA ASP A 448 18.66 -1.77 -8.25
C ASP A 448 17.40 -1.61 -9.13
N PRO A 449 17.05 -0.36 -9.52
CA PRO A 449 15.89 -0.10 -10.38
C PRO A 449 15.92 -0.87 -11.71
N ILE A 450 17.09 -1.01 -12.34
CA ILE A 450 17.23 -1.73 -13.61
C ILE A 450 16.88 -3.22 -13.41
N ALA A 451 17.46 -3.86 -12.40
CA ALA A 451 17.16 -5.26 -12.07
C ALA A 451 15.67 -5.47 -11.73
N MET A 452 15.07 -4.53 -11.01
CA MET A 452 13.66 -4.58 -10.64
C MET A 452 12.73 -4.51 -11.86
N TRP A 453 12.99 -3.58 -12.81
CA TRP A 453 12.17 -3.47 -14.02
C TRP A 453 12.41 -4.62 -15.00
N GLN A 454 13.64 -5.14 -15.10
CA GLN A 454 13.94 -6.36 -15.85
C GLN A 454 13.17 -7.55 -15.30
N HIS A 455 13.14 -7.72 -13.96
CA HIS A 455 12.35 -8.76 -13.32
C HIS A 455 10.85 -8.57 -13.59
N THR A 456 10.33 -7.33 -13.49
CA THR A 456 8.93 -7.02 -13.80
C THR A 456 8.58 -7.43 -15.23
N LEU A 457 9.44 -7.18 -16.20
CA LEU A 457 9.23 -7.63 -17.59
C LEU A 457 9.25 -9.14 -17.76
N GLN A 458 10.12 -9.85 -17.02
CA GLN A 458 10.12 -11.33 -17.01
C GLN A 458 8.81 -11.91 -16.46
N VAL A 459 8.20 -11.21 -15.50
CA VAL A 459 6.94 -11.64 -14.87
C VAL A 459 5.73 -11.32 -15.72
N THR A 460 5.68 -10.13 -16.33
CA THR A 460 4.47 -9.57 -16.96
C THR A 460 4.48 -9.64 -18.49
N GLY A 461 5.64 -9.93 -19.11
CA GLY A 461 5.76 -10.07 -20.57
C GLY A 461 5.57 -8.73 -21.32
N GLU A 462 4.50 -8.61 -22.09
CA GLU A 462 4.17 -7.38 -22.82
C GLU A 462 3.68 -6.28 -21.88
N ASN A 463 4.59 -5.38 -21.51
CA ASN A 463 4.36 -4.32 -20.55
C ASN A 463 5.06 -3.03 -21.01
N ALA A 464 4.32 -2.17 -21.72
CA ALA A 464 4.82 -0.91 -22.25
C ALA A 464 5.37 0.01 -21.14
N PHE A 465 4.66 0.05 -19.99
CA PHE A 465 5.07 0.87 -18.86
C PHE A 465 6.40 0.42 -18.26
N ALA A 466 6.57 -0.89 -18.03
CA ALA A 466 7.81 -1.44 -17.49
C ALA A 466 8.99 -1.27 -18.48
N ARG A 467 8.74 -1.40 -19.79
CA ARG A 467 9.76 -1.16 -20.83
C ARG A 467 10.20 0.30 -20.84
N ASN A 468 9.25 1.23 -20.80
CA ASN A 468 9.55 2.66 -20.73
C ASN A 468 10.31 3.03 -19.45
N SER A 469 9.91 2.47 -18.30
CA SER A 469 10.58 2.71 -17.01
C SER A 469 12.01 2.15 -17.02
N LEU A 470 12.20 0.92 -17.50
CA LEU A 470 13.53 0.33 -17.66
C LEU A 470 14.43 1.21 -18.55
N ALA A 471 13.89 1.66 -19.68
CA ALA A 471 14.63 2.50 -20.61
C ALA A 471 15.03 3.84 -19.98
N SER A 472 14.16 4.47 -19.19
CA SER A 472 14.50 5.70 -18.47
C SER A 472 15.70 5.50 -17.55
N PHE A 473 15.75 4.40 -16.78
CA PHE A 473 16.89 4.11 -15.91
C PHE A 473 18.16 3.73 -16.69
N LEU A 474 18.03 3.07 -17.84
CA LEU A 474 19.17 2.81 -18.72
C LEU A 474 19.74 4.10 -19.30
N ILE A 475 18.89 5.07 -19.70
CA ILE A 475 19.32 6.40 -20.17
C ILE A 475 20.06 7.16 -19.07
N GLU A 476 19.52 7.19 -17.85
CA GLU A 476 20.16 7.80 -16.69
C GLU A 476 21.53 7.16 -16.36
N ALA A 477 21.65 5.85 -16.58
CA ALA A 477 22.92 5.12 -16.42
C ALA A 477 23.89 5.29 -17.59
N GLY A 478 23.57 6.12 -18.60
CA GLY A 478 24.40 6.31 -19.82
C GLY A 478 24.32 5.16 -20.83
N ARG A 479 23.41 4.19 -20.62
CA ARG A 479 23.24 2.99 -21.47
C ARG A 479 22.15 3.20 -22.52
N THR A 480 22.16 4.34 -23.21
CA THR A 480 21.10 4.77 -24.15
C THR A 480 20.92 3.79 -25.31
N ALA A 481 21.99 3.15 -25.79
CA ALA A 481 21.89 2.16 -26.85
C ALA A 481 21.05 0.95 -26.47
N GLU A 482 21.06 0.56 -25.20
CA GLU A 482 20.23 -0.53 -24.67
C GLU A 482 18.80 -0.07 -24.39
N ALA A 483 18.57 1.21 -24.13
CA ALA A 483 17.24 1.77 -23.85
C ALA A 483 16.35 1.82 -25.10
N VAL A 484 16.92 2.15 -26.28
CA VAL A 484 16.16 2.37 -27.52
C VAL A 484 15.30 1.16 -27.91
N PRO A 485 15.80 -0.09 -27.95
CA PRO A 485 14.94 -1.25 -28.25
C PRO A 485 13.75 -1.40 -27.29
N HIS A 486 13.93 -1.08 -26.01
CA HIS A 486 12.83 -1.10 -25.02
C HIS A 486 11.78 -0.02 -25.31
N LEU A 487 12.20 1.18 -25.71
CA LEU A 487 11.28 2.28 -26.04
C LEU A 487 10.53 2.03 -27.35
N VAL A 488 11.19 1.52 -28.37
CA VAL A 488 10.55 1.11 -29.63
C VAL A 488 9.48 0.06 -29.36
N GLU A 489 9.80 -0.92 -28.55
CA GLU A 489 8.86 -1.96 -28.19
C GLU A 489 7.73 -1.44 -27.27
N ALA A 490 8.00 -0.48 -26.38
CA ALA A 490 6.97 0.18 -25.58
C ALA A 490 5.94 0.91 -26.46
N VAL A 491 6.41 1.63 -27.48
CA VAL A 491 5.55 2.31 -28.48
C VAL A 491 4.80 1.29 -29.36
N ARG A 492 5.41 0.15 -29.67
CA ARG A 492 4.73 -0.93 -30.41
C ARG A 492 3.56 -1.52 -29.61
N ILE A 493 3.79 -1.78 -28.30
CA ILE A 493 2.76 -2.36 -27.41
C ILE A 493 1.63 -1.35 -27.15
N ASP A 494 1.99 -0.10 -26.87
CA ASP A 494 1.03 0.99 -26.68
C ASP A 494 1.41 2.23 -27.51
N PRO A 495 0.87 2.34 -28.73
CA PRO A 495 1.10 3.49 -29.60
C PRO A 495 0.55 4.83 -29.07
N ARG A 496 -0.27 4.80 -28.00
CA ARG A 496 -0.82 5.99 -27.37
C ARG A 496 -0.05 6.40 -26.10
N PHE A 497 1.04 5.72 -25.78
CA PHE A 497 1.84 6.02 -24.60
C PHE A 497 2.74 7.25 -24.82
N ALA A 498 2.23 8.44 -24.52
CA ALA A 498 2.96 9.70 -24.68
C ALA A 498 4.33 9.72 -23.99
N GLY A 499 4.46 9.10 -22.80
CA GLY A 499 5.73 9.00 -22.08
C GLY A 499 6.80 8.21 -22.85
N ALA A 500 6.43 7.10 -23.48
CA ALA A 500 7.35 6.30 -24.28
C ALA A 500 7.80 7.04 -25.54
N HIS A 501 6.89 7.75 -26.22
CA HIS A 501 7.24 8.61 -27.36
C HIS A 501 8.23 9.71 -26.94
N ASN A 502 7.97 10.42 -25.82
CA ASN A 502 8.89 11.44 -25.33
C ASN A 502 10.29 10.88 -25.02
N ASN A 503 10.36 9.76 -24.33
CA ASN A 503 11.63 9.14 -23.96
C ASN A 503 12.38 8.57 -25.17
N LEU A 504 11.66 8.03 -26.16
CA LEU A 504 12.27 7.59 -27.42
C LEU A 504 12.84 8.77 -28.20
N GLY A 505 12.11 9.89 -28.29
CA GLY A 505 12.62 11.12 -28.89
C GLY A 505 13.91 11.60 -28.19
N ALA A 506 13.93 11.59 -26.85
CA ALA A 506 15.12 11.99 -26.09
C ALA A 506 16.32 11.05 -26.33
N ALA A 507 16.10 9.74 -26.41
CA ALA A 507 17.14 8.76 -26.73
C ALA A 507 17.67 8.93 -28.16
N LEU A 508 16.80 9.19 -29.13
CA LEU A 508 17.16 9.43 -30.51
C LEU A 508 17.97 10.72 -30.68
N ILE A 509 17.68 11.79 -29.93
CA ILE A 509 18.52 13.00 -29.89
C ILE A 509 19.95 12.68 -29.47
N GLN A 510 20.13 11.83 -28.47
CA GLN A 510 21.46 11.40 -28.00
C GLN A 510 22.19 10.56 -29.03
N GLN A 511 21.47 9.85 -29.91
CA GLN A 511 22.04 9.10 -31.04
C GLN A 511 22.26 9.93 -32.32
N GLY A 512 21.90 11.22 -32.32
CA GLY A 512 22.02 12.11 -33.48
C GLY A 512 20.87 12.05 -34.48
N ASN A 513 19.82 11.26 -34.20
CA ASN A 513 18.65 11.07 -35.08
C ASN A 513 17.56 12.14 -34.83
N GLY A 514 17.94 13.42 -35.06
CA GLY A 514 17.09 14.56 -34.71
C GLY A 514 15.74 14.60 -35.43
N SER A 515 15.66 14.21 -36.69
CA SER A 515 14.39 14.25 -37.46
C SER A 515 13.39 13.23 -36.96
N GLU A 516 13.82 12.02 -36.63
CA GLU A 516 12.98 10.99 -36.06
C GLU A 516 12.53 11.36 -34.63
N ALA A 517 13.41 11.95 -33.84
CA ALA A 517 13.11 12.45 -32.51
C ALA A 517 11.96 13.48 -32.50
N ILE A 518 11.95 14.42 -33.46
CA ILE A 518 10.87 15.41 -33.61
C ILE A 518 9.53 14.73 -33.84
N ALA A 519 9.46 13.70 -34.68
CA ALA A 519 8.22 12.96 -34.92
C ALA A 519 7.67 12.34 -33.63
N HIS A 520 8.55 11.78 -32.79
CA HIS A 520 8.16 11.20 -31.51
C HIS A 520 7.78 12.26 -30.47
N PHE A 521 8.49 13.37 -30.34
CA PHE A 521 8.09 14.46 -29.45
C PHE A 521 6.74 15.08 -29.88
N ALA A 522 6.51 15.29 -31.18
CA ALA A 522 5.25 15.77 -31.70
C ALA A 522 4.09 14.77 -31.42
N ALA A 523 4.37 13.47 -31.54
CA ALA A 523 3.40 12.44 -31.15
C ALA A 523 3.07 12.52 -29.64
N ALA A 524 4.08 12.69 -28.77
CA ALA A 524 3.89 12.83 -27.33
C ALA A 524 3.04 14.06 -26.97
N ALA A 525 3.34 15.22 -27.55
CA ALA A 525 2.57 16.46 -27.36
C ALA A 525 1.12 16.35 -27.84
N ARG A 526 0.90 15.70 -28.99
CA ARG A 526 -0.44 15.46 -29.55
C ARG A 526 -1.26 14.49 -28.68
N LEU A 527 -0.63 13.39 -28.19
CA LEU A 527 -1.30 12.37 -27.36
C LEU A 527 -1.66 12.91 -25.99
N ARG A 528 -0.85 13.80 -25.44
CA ARG A 528 -1.08 14.44 -24.14
C ARG A 528 -0.76 15.95 -24.24
N PRO A 529 -1.73 16.79 -24.67
CA PRO A 529 -1.49 18.23 -24.86
C PRO A 529 -1.06 18.99 -23.59
N GLN A 530 -1.25 18.43 -22.42
CA GLN A 530 -0.77 18.99 -21.15
C GLN A 530 0.59 18.45 -20.70
N TYR A 531 1.33 17.78 -21.58
CA TYR A 531 2.64 17.23 -21.28
C TYR A 531 3.75 18.26 -21.55
N ALA A 532 3.98 19.13 -20.59
CA ALA A 532 4.90 20.27 -20.72
C ALA A 532 6.32 19.86 -21.17
N ASP A 533 6.85 18.72 -20.67
CA ASP A 533 8.20 18.25 -21.06
C ASP A 533 8.26 17.82 -22.54
N ALA A 534 7.18 17.28 -23.11
CA ALA A 534 7.13 16.91 -24.52
C ALA A 534 7.17 18.16 -25.41
N HIS A 535 6.41 19.21 -25.07
CA HIS A 535 6.46 20.51 -25.75
C HIS A 535 7.86 21.14 -25.65
N TYR A 536 8.47 21.13 -24.47
CA TYR A 536 9.84 21.62 -24.27
C TYR A 536 10.85 20.85 -25.15
N ASN A 537 10.81 19.53 -25.12
CA ASN A 537 11.74 18.69 -25.90
C ASN A 537 11.54 18.86 -27.40
N LEU A 538 10.28 18.99 -27.86
CA LEU A 538 9.93 19.29 -29.25
C LEU A 538 10.50 20.64 -29.67
N ALA A 539 10.31 21.67 -28.84
CA ALA A 539 10.83 23.00 -29.08
C ALA A 539 12.37 23.00 -29.25
N MET A 540 13.06 22.34 -28.33
CA MET A 540 14.53 22.24 -28.38
C MET A 540 15.02 21.45 -29.59
N ALA A 541 14.33 20.43 -30.04
CA ALA A 541 14.66 19.67 -31.21
C ALA A 541 14.41 20.48 -32.51
N LEU A 542 13.30 21.22 -32.58
CA LEU A 542 12.97 22.13 -33.71
C LEU A 542 13.97 23.28 -33.81
N ALA A 543 14.35 23.88 -32.69
CA ALA A 543 15.35 24.94 -32.64
C ALA A 543 16.70 24.49 -33.21
N ARG A 544 17.15 23.27 -32.86
CA ARG A 544 18.39 22.68 -33.43
C ARG A 544 18.33 22.50 -34.96
N GLN A 545 17.14 22.38 -35.54
CA GLN A 545 16.92 22.31 -36.99
C GLN A 545 16.69 23.69 -37.62
N GLY A 546 16.81 24.80 -36.88
CA GLY A 546 16.57 26.16 -37.38
C GLY A 546 15.09 26.52 -37.58
N ARG A 547 14.16 25.69 -37.13
CA ARG A 547 12.72 25.92 -37.25
C ARG A 547 12.21 26.78 -36.07
N LEU A 548 12.71 28.04 -36.01
CA LEU A 548 12.57 28.92 -34.85
C LEU A 548 11.11 29.23 -34.50
N ASP A 549 10.25 29.54 -35.48
CA ASP A 549 8.84 29.90 -35.20
C ASP A 549 8.09 28.76 -34.55
N HIS A 550 8.24 27.54 -35.04
CA HIS A 550 7.62 26.36 -34.43
C HIS A 550 8.21 26.04 -33.05
N ALA A 551 9.53 26.23 -32.88
CA ALA A 551 10.18 26.05 -31.59
C ALA A 551 9.64 27.03 -30.53
N ILE A 552 9.45 28.28 -30.90
CA ILE A 552 8.86 29.30 -30.03
C ILE A 552 7.43 28.90 -29.63
N GLN A 553 6.58 28.51 -30.60
CA GLN A 553 5.21 28.10 -30.32
C GLN A 553 5.14 26.97 -29.27
N GLU A 554 5.93 25.93 -29.47
CA GLU A 554 5.96 24.78 -28.56
C GLU A 554 6.53 25.16 -27.18
N LEU A 555 7.56 26.02 -27.13
CA LEU A 555 8.14 26.44 -25.87
C LEU A 555 7.25 27.42 -25.09
N VAL A 556 6.48 28.25 -25.78
CA VAL A 556 5.41 29.07 -25.16
C VAL A 556 4.37 28.17 -24.48
N GLU A 557 3.96 27.11 -25.16
CA GLU A 557 3.01 26.15 -24.57
C GLU A 557 3.62 25.41 -23.37
N ALA A 558 4.88 24.99 -23.44
CA ALA A 558 5.58 24.41 -22.31
C ALA A 558 5.62 25.34 -21.08
N VAL A 559 5.96 26.62 -21.31
CA VAL A 559 5.99 27.66 -20.26
C VAL A 559 4.59 27.98 -19.72
N ARG A 560 3.56 27.98 -20.58
CA ARG A 560 2.16 28.15 -20.15
C ARG A 560 1.74 27.03 -19.20
N LEU A 561 2.14 25.80 -19.48
CA LEU A 561 1.83 24.62 -18.66
C LEU A 561 2.63 24.57 -17.35
N ARG A 562 3.88 25.04 -17.36
CA ARG A 562 4.75 25.15 -16.18
C ARG A 562 5.47 26.51 -16.13
N PRO A 563 4.83 27.54 -15.58
CA PRO A 563 5.35 28.91 -15.56
C PRO A 563 6.43 29.16 -14.49
N ASP A 564 6.78 28.17 -13.71
CA ASP A 564 7.73 28.23 -12.61
C ASP A 564 9.13 27.66 -12.97
N GLN A 565 9.39 27.37 -14.26
CA GLN A 565 10.65 26.80 -14.73
C GLN A 565 11.62 27.87 -15.27
N PRO A 566 12.64 28.33 -14.50
CA PRO A 566 13.54 29.42 -14.93
C PRO A 566 14.26 29.10 -16.23
N MET A 567 14.73 27.87 -16.38
CA MET A 567 15.47 27.42 -17.56
C MET A 567 14.62 27.50 -18.85
N TRP A 568 13.30 27.22 -18.75
CA TRP A 568 12.41 27.31 -19.92
C TRP A 568 12.18 28.74 -20.36
N HIS A 569 12.01 29.67 -19.41
CA HIS A 569 11.97 31.10 -19.69
C HIS A 569 13.27 31.59 -20.32
N TYR A 570 14.42 31.16 -19.79
CA TYR A 570 15.72 31.50 -20.38
C TYR A 570 15.86 31.00 -21.84
N ARG A 571 15.48 29.75 -22.10
CA ARG A 571 15.50 29.18 -23.46
C ARG A 571 14.56 29.91 -24.40
N LEU A 572 13.36 30.27 -23.94
CA LEU A 572 12.40 31.02 -24.73
C LEU A 572 12.91 32.42 -25.04
N ALA A 573 13.55 33.09 -24.11
CA ALA A 573 14.22 34.36 -24.34
C ALA A 573 15.29 34.27 -25.41
N ARG A 574 16.11 33.22 -25.38
CA ARG A 574 17.14 32.98 -26.40
C ARG A 574 16.53 32.77 -27.78
N LEU A 575 15.45 31.99 -27.90
CA LEU A 575 14.76 31.79 -29.17
C LEU A 575 14.13 33.09 -29.69
N TYR A 576 13.54 33.92 -28.83
CA TYR A 576 13.02 35.24 -29.22
C TYR A 576 14.15 36.17 -29.68
N GLN A 577 15.31 36.13 -29.04
CA GLN A 577 16.50 36.90 -29.46
C GLN A 577 16.95 36.47 -30.86
N GLU A 578 17.08 35.16 -31.10
CA GLU A 578 17.45 34.59 -32.40
C GLU A 578 16.41 34.94 -33.49
N ASN A 579 15.14 35.05 -33.11
CA ASN A 579 14.03 35.44 -34.00
C ASN A 579 13.86 36.97 -34.14
N GLY A 580 14.74 37.77 -33.56
CA GLY A 580 14.73 39.24 -33.67
C GLY A 580 13.72 39.95 -32.75
N ASN A 581 13.01 39.22 -31.87
CA ASN A 581 12.03 39.84 -30.96
C ASN A 581 12.67 40.17 -29.61
N THR A 582 13.41 41.27 -29.56
CA THR A 582 14.15 41.73 -28.40
C THR A 582 13.25 42.03 -27.19
N GLU A 583 12.04 42.55 -27.41
CA GLU A 583 11.13 42.90 -26.33
C GLU A 583 10.68 41.66 -25.50
N LEU A 584 10.19 40.63 -26.19
CA LEU A 584 9.77 39.38 -25.54
C LEU A 584 10.98 38.65 -24.93
N ALA A 585 12.17 38.72 -25.57
CA ALA A 585 13.38 38.16 -24.99
C ALA A 585 13.72 38.80 -23.64
N VAL A 586 13.65 40.14 -23.52
CA VAL A 586 13.88 40.87 -22.28
C VAL A 586 12.86 40.47 -21.20
N GLN A 587 11.57 40.42 -21.54
CA GLN A 587 10.53 40.00 -20.59
C GLN A 587 10.78 38.61 -20.00
N HIS A 588 11.16 37.66 -20.83
CA HIS A 588 11.44 36.29 -20.38
C HIS A 588 12.75 36.18 -19.59
N LEU A 589 13.77 37.01 -19.85
CA LEU A 589 14.98 37.08 -19.02
C LEU A 589 14.66 37.68 -17.63
N GLU A 590 13.84 38.73 -17.57
CA GLU A 590 13.39 39.29 -16.30
C GLU A 590 12.56 38.28 -15.50
N ARG A 591 11.72 37.49 -16.16
CA ARG A 591 10.99 36.40 -15.51
C ARG A 591 11.94 35.31 -15.00
N THR A 592 12.98 34.96 -15.78
CA THR A 592 14.03 34.02 -15.33
C THR A 592 14.68 34.51 -14.04
N LEU A 593 15.07 35.78 -13.98
CA LEU A 593 15.71 36.38 -12.79
C LEU A 593 14.73 36.53 -11.61
N THR A 594 13.45 36.69 -11.85
CA THR A 594 12.43 36.65 -10.80
C THR A 594 12.34 35.27 -10.15
N LEU A 595 12.42 34.20 -10.95
CA LEU A 595 12.35 32.81 -10.48
C LEU A 595 13.69 32.30 -9.93
N ALA A 596 14.80 32.76 -10.52
CA ALA A 596 16.16 32.41 -10.17
C ALA A 596 17.06 33.67 -10.07
N PRO A 597 17.02 34.43 -8.96
CA PRO A 597 17.72 35.71 -8.84
C PRO A 597 19.23 35.64 -9.03
N ASN A 598 19.83 34.49 -8.82
CA ASN A 598 21.27 34.28 -8.93
C ASN A 598 21.75 33.73 -10.29
N ASP A 599 20.86 33.61 -11.28
CA ASP A 599 21.22 33.14 -12.63
C ASP A 599 22.09 34.18 -13.35
N GLN A 600 23.40 33.88 -13.42
CA GLN A 600 24.38 34.76 -14.04
C GLN A 600 24.25 34.80 -15.56
N ALA A 601 23.83 33.70 -16.22
CA ALA A 601 23.64 33.65 -17.65
C ALA A 601 22.49 34.56 -18.09
N ALA A 602 21.36 34.48 -17.39
CA ALA A 602 20.21 35.34 -17.65
C ALA A 602 20.54 36.83 -17.38
N ARG A 603 21.33 37.12 -16.34
CA ARG A 603 21.73 38.49 -16.00
C ARG A 603 22.64 39.10 -17.07
N ARG A 604 23.64 38.35 -17.57
CA ARG A 604 24.52 38.79 -18.67
C ARG A 604 23.73 39.02 -19.95
N ALA A 605 22.91 38.05 -20.35
CA ALA A 605 22.07 38.19 -21.54
C ALA A 605 21.16 39.42 -21.48
N LEU A 606 20.56 39.71 -20.31
CA LEU A 606 19.72 40.90 -20.13
C LEU A 606 20.53 42.21 -20.21
N GLN A 607 21.73 42.24 -19.64
CA GLN A 607 22.63 43.42 -19.74
C GLN A 607 23.06 43.67 -21.18
N GLU A 608 23.46 42.64 -21.92
CA GLU A 608 23.84 42.73 -23.33
C GLU A 608 22.70 43.30 -24.18
N MET A 609 21.46 42.85 -23.98
CA MET A 609 20.27 43.35 -24.68
C MET A 609 19.93 44.80 -24.33
N LYS A 610 20.09 45.20 -23.05
CA LYS A 610 19.79 46.56 -22.60
C LYS A 610 20.88 47.57 -22.94
N SER A 611 22.12 47.13 -23.11
CA SER A 611 23.26 47.99 -23.50
C SER A 611 23.40 48.22 -24.99
N GLY A 612 22.54 47.64 -25.83
CA GLY A 612 22.61 47.84 -27.31
C GLY A 612 23.90 47.23 -27.92
N GLY A 613 24.41 46.15 -27.36
CA GLY A 613 25.55 45.43 -27.89
C GLY A 613 25.33 44.92 -29.33
N PRO A 614 26.41 44.78 -30.14
CA PRO A 614 26.32 44.63 -31.59
C PRO A 614 25.51 43.41 -31.99
N GLN A 615 24.66 43.63 -32.98
CA GLN A 615 23.87 42.62 -33.71
C GLN A 615 24.75 41.56 -34.33
#